data_d188fd8a961969dfc7362ce63a8f7273
#
_entry.id   d188fd8a961969dfc7362ce63a8f7273
#
_cell.length_a   1.000
_cell.length_b   1.000
_cell.length_c   1.000
_cell.angle_alpha   90.00
_cell.angle_beta   90.00
_cell.angle_gamma   90.00
#
_symmetry.space_group_name_H-M   'P 1'
#
loop_
_entity.id
_entity.type
_entity.pdbx_description
1 polymer ?
#
loop_
_entity_poly.entity_id
_entity_poly.type
_entity_poly.pdbx_seq_one_letter_code
_entity_poly.pdbx_strand_id
1 'polypeptide(L)' 'MWIPVITILWALGKSATWVNFPMVNFPFSSSTKCYEYVAQVRSSITQDDQYLNGYSTCVYIGEPKGENT' A
#
# COMPACT_ATOMS: atom_id res chain seq x y z
N MET A 1 -2.84 14.93 0.61
CA MET A 1 -1.80 13.95 0.94
C MET A 1 -2.12 12.62 0.31
N TRP A 2 -1.10 11.83 0.08
CA TRP A 2 -1.22 10.53 -0.58
C TRP A 2 -0.87 9.43 0.40
N ILE A 3 -1.72 8.41 0.45
CA ILE A 3 -1.52 7.26 1.33
C ILE A 3 -1.22 6.04 0.48
N PRO A 4 -0.11 5.33 0.73
CA PRO A 4 0.14 4.09 0.00
C PRO A 4 -0.78 2.99 0.50
N VAL A 5 -1.35 2.25 -0.43
CA VAL A 5 -2.20 1.10 -0.12
C VAL A 5 -1.65 -0.09 -0.88
N ILE A 6 -1.31 -1.15 -0.15
CA ILE A 6 -0.75 -2.36 -0.71
C ILE A 6 -1.75 -3.48 -0.50
N THR A 7 -2.11 -4.16 -1.59
CA THR A 7 -3.06 -5.26 -1.54
C THR A 7 -2.34 -6.51 -2.02
N ILE A 8 -2.38 -7.57 -1.24
CA ILE A 8 -1.60 -8.78 -1.48
C ILE A 8 -2.52 -10.00 -1.38
N LEU A 9 -2.31 -10.94 -2.28
CA LEU A 9 -2.93 -12.26 -2.20
C LEU A 9 -1.92 -13.22 -1.58
N TRP A 10 -2.19 -13.59 -0.35
CA TRP A 10 -1.32 -14.48 0.43
C TRP A 10 -1.78 -15.91 0.35
N ALA A 11 -0.83 -16.83 0.30
CA ALA A 11 -1.11 -18.25 0.43
C ALA A 11 -1.24 -18.61 1.91
N LEU A 12 -2.35 -19.25 2.27
CA LEU A 12 -2.61 -19.71 3.62
C LEU A 12 -2.91 -21.20 3.56
N GLY A 13 -1.87 -22.03 3.51
CA GLY A 13 -2.05 -23.46 3.34
C GLY A 13 -2.68 -23.76 1.99
N LYS A 14 -3.87 -24.35 2.01
CA LYS A 14 -4.59 -24.68 0.78
C LYS A 14 -5.48 -23.55 0.29
N SER A 15 -5.54 -22.47 1.04
CA SER A 15 -6.38 -21.32 0.70
C SER A 15 -5.52 -20.13 0.38
N ALA A 16 -6.15 -19.09 -0.15
CA ALA A 16 -5.50 -17.82 -0.38
C ALA A 16 -6.46 -16.72 0.03
N THR A 17 -5.93 -15.62 0.52
CA THR A 17 -6.75 -14.49 0.94
C THR A 17 -6.12 -13.18 0.50
N TRP A 18 -6.97 -12.21 0.20
CA TRP A 18 -6.53 -10.86 -0.09
C TRP A 18 -6.42 -10.06 1.20
N VAL A 19 -5.31 -9.38 1.37
CA VAL A 19 -5.06 -8.55 2.54
C VAL A 19 -4.71 -7.16 2.08
N ASN A 20 -5.35 -6.16 2.68
CA ASN A 20 -5.09 -4.75 2.38
C ASN A 20 -4.27 -4.14 3.49
N PHE A 21 -3.25 -3.39 3.11
CA PHE A 21 -2.40 -2.67 4.05
C PHE A 21 -2.41 -1.18 3.71
N PRO A 22 -3.40 -0.44 4.19
CA PRO A 22 -3.38 1.02 4.02
C PRO A 22 -2.39 1.62 5.02
N MET A 23 -1.39 2.32 4.51
CA MET A 23 -0.32 2.84 5.35
C MET A 23 -0.64 4.26 5.77
N VAL A 24 -1.63 4.40 6.63
CA VAL A 24 -2.14 5.70 7.04
C VAL A 24 -1.14 6.49 7.88
N ASN A 25 -0.13 5.83 8.43
CA ASN A 25 0.90 6.49 9.23
C ASN A 25 2.06 7.03 8.38
N PHE A 26 2.00 6.84 7.06
CA PHE A 26 3.06 7.28 6.17
C PHE A 26 2.48 8.11 5.01
N PRO A 27 1.86 9.25 5.32
CA PRO A 27 1.31 10.09 4.26
C PRO A 27 2.42 10.82 3.52
N PHE A 28 2.25 10.96 2.21
CA PHE A 28 3.20 11.66 1.36
C PHE A 28 2.54 12.89 0.77
N SER A 29 3.29 13.97 0.66
CA SER A 29 2.77 15.20 0.06
C SER A 29 2.74 15.12 -1.46
N SER A 30 3.48 14.18 -2.05
CA SER A 30 3.62 14.04 -3.48
C SER A 30 3.25 12.63 -3.91
N SER A 31 2.50 12.50 -5.01
CA SER A 31 2.17 11.19 -5.55
C SER A 31 3.42 10.46 -6.04
N THR A 32 4.38 11.19 -6.60
CA THR A 32 5.63 10.60 -7.05
C THR A 32 6.37 9.91 -5.91
N LYS A 33 6.48 10.59 -4.78
CA LYS A 33 7.14 10.01 -3.61
C LYS A 33 6.38 8.80 -3.09
N CYS A 34 5.07 8.86 -3.10
CA CYS A 34 4.23 7.74 -2.65
C CYS A 34 4.45 6.53 -3.54
N TYR A 35 4.44 6.71 -4.86
CA TYR A 35 4.63 5.59 -5.78
C TYR A 35 6.05 5.02 -5.71
N GLU A 36 7.05 5.85 -5.46
CA GLU A 36 8.41 5.36 -5.23
C GLU A 36 8.46 4.45 -4.00
N TYR A 37 7.78 4.86 -2.95
CA TYR A 37 7.75 4.08 -1.72
C TYR A 37 7.08 2.72 -1.95
N VAL A 38 5.91 2.71 -2.60
CA VAL A 38 5.22 1.44 -2.82
C VAL A 38 6.00 0.51 -3.75
N ALA A 39 6.75 1.07 -4.69
CA ALA A 39 7.60 0.27 -5.57
C ALA A 39 8.67 -0.46 -4.77
N GLN A 40 9.29 0.21 -3.80
CA GLN A 40 10.30 -0.41 -2.94
C GLN A 40 9.70 -1.49 -2.05
N VAL A 41 8.57 -1.21 -1.44
CA VAL A 41 7.90 -2.18 -0.57
C VAL A 41 7.47 -3.40 -1.37
N ARG A 42 6.93 -3.19 -2.57
CA ARG A 42 6.49 -4.26 -3.42
C ARG A 42 7.65 -5.18 -3.81
N SER A 43 8.81 -4.59 -4.08
CA SER A 43 10.00 -5.36 -4.43
C SER A 43 10.40 -6.31 -3.29
N SER A 44 10.26 -5.86 -2.05
CA SER A 44 10.55 -6.70 -0.88
C SER A 44 9.51 -7.79 -0.69
N ILE A 45 8.24 -7.44 -0.84
CA ILE A 45 7.14 -8.37 -0.57
C ILE A 45 7.11 -9.51 -1.59
N THR A 46 7.42 -9.23 -2.85
CA THR A 46 7.38 -10.26 -3.90
C THR A 46 8.43 -11.34 -3.72
N GLN A 47 9.37 -11.15 -2.80
CA GLN A 47 10.37 -12.17 -2.49
C GLN A 47 9.90 -13.18 -1.44
N ASP A 48 8.72 -12.96 -0.86
CA ASP A 48 8.17 -13.86 0.14
C ASP A 48 7.54 -15.07 -0.55
N ASP A 49 7.79 -16.27 -0.01
CA ASP A 49 7.29 -17.51 -0.59
C ASP A 49 5.77 -17.60 -0.58
N GLN A 50 5.13 -16.92 0.35
CA GLN A 50 3.67 -16.95 0.47
C GLN A 50 2.98 -15.92 -0.41
N TYR A 51 3.75 -15.08 -1.10
CA TYR A 51 3.20 -14.09 -2.00
C TYR A 51 2.73 -14.76 -3.29
N LEU A 52 1.46 -14.63 -3.62
CA LEU A 52 0.90 -15.18 -4.85
C LEU A 52 0.68 -14.09 -5.90
N ASN A 53 0.12 -12.96 -5.48
CA ASN A 53 -0.18 -11.87 -6.38
C ASN A 53 -0.41 -10.62 -5.54
N GLY A 54 -0.47 -9.47 -6.19
CA GLY A 54 -0.74 -8.25 -5.45
C GLY A 54 -0.59 -7.03 -6.33
N TYR A 55 -1.03 -5.92 -5.79
CA TYR A 55 -0.85 -4.62 -6.43
C TYR A 55 -0.74 -3.56 -5.35
N SER A 56 -0.24 -2.40 -5.74
CA SER A 56 -0.11 -1.28 -4.84
C SER A 56 -0.54 -0.02 -5.57
N THR A 57 -1.06 0.91 -4.80
CA THR A 57 -1.52 2.18 -5.35
C THR A 57 -1.38 3.26 -4.30
N CYS A 58 -1.55 4.50 -4.70
CA CYS A 58 -1.57 5.62 -3.80
C CYS A 58 -2.94 6.29 -3.91
N VAL A 59 -3.53 6.58 -2.76
CA VAL A 59 -4.85 7.18 -2.69
C VAL A 59 -4.71 8.59 -2.14
N TYR A 60 -5.34 9.54 -2.79
CA TYR A 60 -5.32 10.92 -2.32
C TYR A 60 -6.43 11.12 -1.30
N ILE A 61 -6.07 11.59 -0.12
CA ILE A 61 -7.02 11.81 0.97
C ILE A 61 -7.23 13.28 1.29
N GLY A 62 -6.61 14.17 0.53
CA GLY A 62 -6.67 15.57 0.84
C GLY A 62 -5.81 15.91 2.04
N GLU A 63 -5.92 17.15 2.51
CA GLU A 63 -5.18 17.56 3.69
C GLU A 63 -6.05 17.38 4.92
N PRO A 64 -5.45 16.88 5.99
CA PRO A 64 -6.18 16.78 7.27
C PRO A 64 -6.35 18.16 7.83
N LYS A 65 -7.52 18.65 7.93
CA LYS A 65 -7.65 19.92 8.51
C LYS A 65 -8.97 20.20 9.08
N GLY A 66 -8.65 20.70 8.91
CA GLY A 66 -9.53 20.74 8.96
C GLY A 66 -10.18 21.32 8.91
N GLU A 67 -9.89 21.23 8.69
CA GLU A 67 -10.34 21.30 8.62
C GLU A 67 -11.07 21.83 8.46
N ASN A 68 -10.92 22.04 8.09
CA ASN A 68 -11.31 22.50 7.83
C ASN A 68 -11.77 22.96 7.92
N THR A 69 -11.62 23.07 8.16
CA THR A 69 -11.79 23.41 8.20
C THR A 69 -12.03 23.56 8.26
#